data_eb52f5a30fd9aa0d98728086b8d58b80
#
_entry.id   eb52f5a30fd9aa0d98728086b8d58b80
#
_cell.length_a   1.000
_cell.length_b   1.000
_cell.length_c   1.000
_cell.angle_alpha   90.00
_cell.angle_beta   90.00
_cell.angle_gamma   90.00
#
_symmetry.space_group_name_H-M   'P 1'
#
loop_
_entity.id
_entity.type
_entity.pdbx_description
1 polymer ?
#
loop_
_entity_poly.entity_id
_entity_poly.type
_entity_poly.pdbx_seq_one_letter_code
_entity_poly.pdbx_strand_id
1 'polypeptide(L)'
;SYRVPPLLAQFLRQEIYRHDGIAYRSEQRNVMASVVSRGGLVQAALHADFPLILIEHNEASSRSSNHFEATIVRDILLPLIAHQYDATSGYGVVVPHRLQRSTIKTLLRPHMPPAPGQLFADIDVPGIDTVERYQGSERDVMIVSATESDPNYIRQNEQFLFDVRRLNVALSRAKHKVIVVASTQVLDYIASDARIQLHAQSWKHYRQHWCTEILWEGEFGGHFVRVRGGNRASNENPRA
;
A
#
# COMPACT_ATOMS: atom_id res chain seq x y z
N SER A 1 12.56 8.73 -14.58
CA SER A 1 12.08 9.46 -13.39
C SER A 1 13.17 9.47 -12.32
N TYR A 2 13.35 10.59 -11.63
CA TYR A 2 14.21 10.68 -10.43
C TYR A 2 13.42 10.56 -9.14
N ARG A 3 12.14 10.18 -9.22
CA ARG A 3 11.15 10.39 -8.15
C ARG A 3 10.78 9.12 -7.41
N VAL A 4 10.80 7.96 -8.06
CA VAL A 4 10.38 6.69 -7.45
C VAL A 4 11.57 5.76 -7.28
N PRO A 5 11.56 4.82 -6.31
CA PRO A 5 12.61 3.81 -6.16
C PRO A 5 12.83 3.02 -7.47
N PRO A 6 14.07 2.62 -7.78
CA PRO A 6 14.35 1.91 -9.02
C PRO A 6 13.55 0.62 -9.21
N LEU A 7 13.35 -0.14 -8.13
CA LEU A 7 12.56 -1.36 -8.17
C LEU A 7 11.08 -1.06 -8.46
N LEU A 8 10.53 0.01 -7.88
CA LEU A 8 9.17 0.46 -8.17
C LEU A 8 9.05 0.92 -9.63
N ALA A 9 10.05 1.62 -10.17
CA ALA A 9 10.07 2.00 -11.57
C ALA A 9 10.07 0.78 -12.49
N GLN A 10 10.77 -0.30 -12.15
CA GLN A 10 10.75 -1.56 -12.88
C GLN A 10 9.38 -2.21 -12.84
N PHE A 11 8.76 -2.29 -11.65
CA PHE A 11 7.40 -2.79 -11.49
C PHE A 11 6.41 -2.03 -12.38
N LEU A 12 6.38 -0.71 -12.27
CA LEU A 12 5.49 0.13 -13.07
C LEU A 12 5.67 -0.09 -14.58
N ARG A 13 6.93 -0.19 -15.03
CA ARG A 13 7.24 -0.44 -16.45
C ARG A 13 6.76 -1.82 -16.91
N GLN A 14 6.97 -2.87 -16.12
CA GLN A 14 6.69 -4.24 -16.52
C GLN A 14 5.22 -4.60 -16.38
N GLU A 15 4.54 -4.13 -15.35
CA GLU A 15 3.19 -4.55 -15.01
C GLU A 15 2.11 -3.55 -15.44
N ILE A 16 2.46 -2.27 -15.53
CA ILE A 16 1.48 -1.20 -15.79
C ILE A 16 1.66 -0.59 -17.18
N TYR A 17 2.90 -0.19 -17.53
CA TYR A 17 3.19 0.51 -18.80
C TYR A 17 3.70 -0.41 -19.92
N ARG A 18 3.55 -1.72 -19.74
CA ARG A 18 4.08 -2.73 -20.69
C ARG A 18 3.62 -2.51 -22.13
N HIS A 19 2.39 -2.03 -22.29
CA HIS A 19 1.77 -1.84 -23.61
C HIS A 19 1.98 -0.43 -24.18
N ASP A 20 2.44 0.52 -23.37
CA ASP A 20 2.56 1.93 -23.78
C ASP A 20 3.94 2.28 -24.34
N GLY A 21 4.88 1.33 -24.36
CA GLY A 21 6.26 1.55 -24.82
C GLY A 21 7.05 2.59 -24.01
N ILE A 22 6.55 3.01 -22.85
CA ILE A 22 7.15 4.05 -22.03
C ILE A 22 8.36 3.49 -21.28
N ALA A 23 9.54 4.01 -21.59
CA ALA A 23 10.78 3.70 -20.87
C ALA A 23 10.77 4.39 -19.49
N TYR A 24 10.09 3.80 -18.53
CA TYR A 24 10.07 4.30 -17.15
C TYR A 24 11.33 3.83 -16.43
N ARG A 25 12.29 4.72 -16.18
CA ARG A 25 13.55 4.45 -15.47
C ARG A 25 13.66 5.37 -14.27
N SER A 26 14.31 4.90 -13.20
CA SER A 26 14.66 5.71 -12.05
C SER A 26 16.15 5.61 -11.73
N GLU A 27 16.75 6.75 -11.39
CA GLU A 27 18.12 6.88 -10.91
C GLU A 27 18.16 7.31 -9.44
N GLN A 28 17.04 7.20 -8.73
CA GLN A 28 16.98 7.58 -7.32
C GLN A 28 17.89 6.68 -6.49
N ARG A 29 18.70 7.31 -5.63
CA ARG A 29 19.64 6.63 -4.71
C ARG A 29 19.25 6.80 -3.24
N ASN A 30 18.28 7.65 -2.94
CA ASN A 30 17.88 7.93 -1.57
C ASN A 30 17.11 6.75 -0.99
N VAL A 31 17.51 6.30 0.18
CA VAL A 31 16.85 5.26 0.97
C VAL A 31 16.05 5.94 2.08
N MET A 32 14.93 5.37 2.46
CA MET A 32 14.16 5.82 3.61
C MET A 32 15.02 5.73 4.87
N ALA A 33 14.95 6.74 5.74
CA ALA A 33 15.57 6.67 7.05
C ALA A 33 14.93 5.54 7.88
N SER A 34 15.74 4.86 8.69
CA SER A 34 15.25 3.82 9.59
C SER A 34 14.26 4.40 10.59
N VAL A 35 13.09 3.81 10.65
CA VAL A 35 12.05 4.15 11.63
C VAL A 35 12.07 3.08 12.72
N VAL A 36 12.32 3.50 13.95
CA VAL A 36 12.33 2.57 15.10
C VAL A 36 10.90 2.21 15.45
N SER A 37 10.60 0.91 15.50
CA SER A 37 9.31 0.37 15.91
C SER A 37 9.48 -0.79 16.89
N ARG A 38 8.39 -1.18 17.53
CA ARG A 38 8.42 -2.20 18.61
C ARG A 38 8.59 -3.65 18.14
N GLY A 39 9.04 -3.88 16.91
CA GLY A 39 9.18 -5.22 16.36
C GLY A 39 7.93 -5.73 15.62
N GLY A 40 7.96 -7.00 15.21
CA GLY A 40 6.84 -7.67 14.56
C GLY A 40 6.48 -7.08 13.18
N LEU A 41 5.19 -7.11 12.86
CA LEU A 41 4.62 -6.65 11.58
C LEU A 41 5.07 -5.24 11.21
N VAL A 42 4.99 -4.29 12.15
CA VAL A 42 5.28 -2.87 11.86
C VAL A 42 6.76 -2.66 11.54
N GLN A 43 7.66 -3.32 12.28
CA GLN A 43 9.09 -3.24 12.00
C GLN A 43 9.41 -3.82 10.62
N ALA A 44 8.82 -4.95 10.26
CA ALA A 44 8.99 -5.56 8.95
C ALA A 44 8.45 -4.65 7.83
N ALA A 45 7.29 -4.04 8.02
CA ALA A 45 6.68 -3.12 7.05
C ALA A 45 7.52 -1.84 6.83
N LEU A 46 8.20 -1.35 7.88
CA LEU A 46 9.01 -0.14 7.84
C LEU A 46 10.51 -0.40 7.62
N HIS A 47 10.91 -1.63 7.32
CA HIS A 47 12.31 -1.99 7.09
C HIS A 47 12.91 -1.18 5.93
N ALA A 48 14.00 -0.44 6.20
CA ALA A 48 14.53 0.56 5.27
C ALA A 48 14.99 0.00 3.92
N ASP A 49 15.52 -1.22 3.90
CA ASP A 49 16.10 -1.85 2.71
C ASP A 49 15.07 -2.33 1.68
N PHE A 50 13.78 -2.37 2.05
CA PHE A 50 12.72 -2.87 1.19
C PHE A 50 11.80 -1.74 0.73
N PRO A 51 12.00 -1.19 -0.47
CA PRO A 51 11.15 -0.15 -1.04
C PRO A 51 9.74 -0.64 -1.40
N LEU A 52 9.58 -1.94 -1.66
CA LEU A 52 8.29 -2.57 -1.90
C LEU A 52 7.94 -3.50 -0.74
N ILE A 53 6.78 -3.29 -0.15
CA ILE A 53 6.23 -4.13 0.93
C ILE A 53 4.83 -4.57 0.55
N LEU A 54 4.55 -5.85 0.77
CA LEU A 54 3.21 -6.42 0.75
C LEU A 54 2.88 -6.99 2.14
N ILE A 55 1.77 -6.56 2.68
CA ILE A 55 1.15 -7.15 3.87
C ILE A 55 -0.06 -7.93 3.41
N GLU A 56 0.08 -9.24 3.31
CA GLU A 56 -1.01 -10.16 2.95
C GLU A 56 -1.69 -10.71 4.21
N HIS A 57 -3.00 -10.86 4.18
CA HIS A 57 -3.79 -11.38 5.29
C HIS A 57 -4.94 -12.27 4.82
N ASN A 58 -5.49 -13.08 5.74
CA ASN A 58 -6.59 -14.01 5.44
C ASN A 58 -7.97 -13.52 5.89
N GLU A 59 -8.13 -12.25 6.31
CA GLU A 59 -9.45 -11.68 6.53
C GLU A 59 -10.23 -11.69 5.20
N ALA A 60 -11.52 -12.10 5.21
CA ALA A 60 -12.27 -12.44 4.01
C ALA A 60 -13.76 -12.02 4.06
N SER A 61 -14.12 -11.02 4.87
CA SER A 61 -15.52 -10.61 5.06
C SER A 61 -15.81 -9.14 4.81
N SER A 62 -14.77 -8.33 4.55
CA SER A 62 -14.90 -6.88 4.42
C SER A 62 -15.27 -6.46 3.00
N ARG A 63 -16.04 -5.38 2.91
CA ARG A 63 -16.56 -4.80 1.66
C ARG A 63 -15.97 -3.42 1.42
N SER A 64 -16.76 -2.36 1.54
CA SER A 64 -16.31 -0.97 1.35
C SER A 64 -15.54 -0.39 2.55
N SER A 65 -15.42 -1.13 3.65
CA SER A 65 -14.60 -0.81 4.81
C SER A 65 -14.04 -2.10 5.41
N ASN A 66 -12.77 -2.05 5.79
CA ASN A 66 -12.01 -3.14 6.41
C ASN A 66 -11.34 -2.60 7.66
N HIS A 67 -11.92 -2.89 8.82
CA HIS A 67 -11.39 -2.43 10.11
C HIS A 67 -10.04 -3.08 10.42
N PHE A 68 -9.82 -4.30 9.94
CA PHE A 68 -8.57 -5.02 10.12
C PHE A 68 -7.42 -4.33 9.36
N GLU A 69 -7.60 -4.05 8.07
CA GLU A 69 -6.60 -3.28 7.31
C GLU A 69 -6.41 -1.87 7.86
N ALA A 70 -7.50 -1.21 8.30
CA ALA A 70 -7.42 0.11 8.91
C ALA A 70 -6.57 0.11 10.20
N THR A 71 -6.64 -0.98 10.99
CA THR A 71 -5.80 -1.18 12.19
C THR A 71 -4.33 -1.33 11.81
N ILE A 72 -4.01 -2.13 10.79
CA ILE A 72 -2.64 -2.28 10.27
C ILE A 72 -2.11 -0.93 9.80
N VAL A 73 -2.89 -0.18 9.01
CA VAL A 73 -2.51 1.14 8.50
C VAL A 73 -2.24 2.12 9.64
N ARG A 74 -3.11 2.15 10.66
CA ARG A 74 -2.91 2.96 11.88
C ARG A 74 -1.58 2.63 12.54
N ASP A 75 -1.31 1.35 12.77
CA ASP A 75 -0.12 0.90 13.51
C ASP A 75 1.18 1.20 12.75
N ILE A 76 1.13 1.24 11.40
CA ILE A 76 2.24 1.68 10.55
C ILE A 76 2.41 3.20 10.61
N LEU A 77 1.31 3.96 10.61
CA LEU A 77 1.37 5.43 10.60
C LEU A 77 1.85 6.01 11.93
N LEU A 78 1.51 5.41 13.07
CA LEU A 78 1.88 5.92 14.38
C LEU A 78 3.41 6.13 14.54
N PRO A 79 4.28 5.15 14.24
CA PRO A 79 5.73 5.39 14.30
C PRO A 79 6.21 6.37 13.21
N LEU A 80 5.62 6.42 12.04
CA LEU A 80 5.97 7.42 11.02
C LEU A 80 5.70 8.83 11.53
N ILE A 81 4.52 9.08 12.11
CA ILE A 81 4.13 10.35 12.70
C ILE A 81 5.07 10.71 13.87
N ALA A 82 5.40 9.76 14.74
CA ALA A 82 6.33 9.95 15.85
C ALA A 82 7.75 10.31 15.37
N HIS A 83 8.16 9.86 14.18
CA HIS A 83 9.42 10.23 13.53
C HIS A 83 9.29 11.43 12.58
N GLN A 84 8.27 12.26 12.77
CA GLN A 84 8.04 13.53 12.06
C GLN A 84 7.79 13.39 10.54
N TYR A 85 7.37 12.22 10.06
CA TYR A 85 6.81 12.11 8.73
C TYR A 85 5.46 12.82 8.70
N ASP A 86 5.38 13.93 8.01
CA ASP A 86 4.15 14.72 7.89
C ASP A 86 3.25 14.22 6.74
N ALA A 87 2.02 14.69 6.72
CA ALA A 87 1.04 14.30 5.70
C ALA A 87 1.17 15.09 4.38
N THR A 88 2.07 16.08 4.30
CA THR A 88 2.31 16.84 3.07
C THR A 88 3.40 16.22 2.20
N SER A 89 4.43 15.64 2.80
CA SER A 89 5.58 15.05 2.12
C SER A 89 5.96 13.65 2.62
N GLY A 90 5.72 13.35 3.89
CA GLY A 90 6.22 12.15 4.55
C GLY A 90 5.39 10.90 4.29
N TYR A 91 4.10 10.93 4.54
CA TYR A 91 3.24 9.76 4.32
C TYR A 91 1.96 10.07 3.54
N GLY A 92 1.44 9.05 2.88
CA GLY A 92 0.14 9.09 2.24
C GLY A 92 -0.54 7.73 2.26
N VAL A 93 -1.85 7.73 2.40
CA VAL A 93 -2.68 6.53 2.36
C VAL A 93 -3.73 6.66 1.28
N VAL A 94 -3.76 5.67 0.40
CA VAL A 94 -4.73 5.59 -0.69
C VAL A 94 -5.65 4.40 -0.45
N VAL A 95 -6.95 4.67 -0.55
CA VAL A 95 -8.00 3.68 -0.36
C VAL A 95 -9.01 3.72 -1.51
N PRO A 96 -9.70 2.62 -1.84
CA PRO A 96 -10.71 2.61 -2.90
C PRO A 96 -12.02 3.29 -2.47
N HIS A 97 -12.37 3.24 -1.17
CA HIS A 97 -13.69 3.63 -0.68
C HIS A 97 -13.62 4.76 0.35
N ARG A 98 -14.58 5.71 0.27
CA ARG A 98 -14.71 6.79 1.26
C ARG A 98 -14.95 6.26 2.69
N LEU A 99 -15.63 5.12 2.81
CA LEU A 99 -15.89 4.52 4.11
C LEU A 99 -14.58 4.02 4.75
N GLN A 100 -13.69 3.37 3.97
CA GLN A 100 -12.37 2.97 4.45
C GLN A 100 -11.55 4.18 4.91
N ARG A 101 -11.55 5.26 4.13
CA ARG A 101 -10.92 6.53 4.52
C ARG A 101 -11.42 7.00 5.89
N SER A 102 -12.73 7.02 6.08
CA SER A 102 -13.35 7.44 7.35
C SER A 102 -12.94 6.52 8.49
N THR A 103 -12.92 5.20 8.27
CA THR A 103 -12.52 4.21 9.27
C THR A 103 -11.08 4.44 9.74
N ILE A 104 -10.14 4.61 8.81
CA ILE A 104 -8.73 4.87 9.15
C ILE A 104 -8.59 6.18 9.90
N LYS A 105 -9.24 7.26 9.44
CA LYS A 105 -9.22 8.57 10.13
C LYS A 105 -9.77 8.47 11.54
N THR A 106 -10.84 7.71 11.75
CA THR A 106 -11.44 7.50 13.07
C THR A 106 -10.48 6.78 14.02
N LEU A 107 -9.74 5.78 13.54
CA LEU A 107 -8.75 5.06 14.34
C LEU A 107 -7.51 5.90 14.68
N LEU A 108 -7.13 6.83 13.81
CA LEU A 108 -5.96 7.69 14.02
C LEU A 108 -6.27 8.93 14.88
N ARG A 109 -7.49 9.45 14.83
CA ARG A 109 -7.88 10.70 15.50
C ARG A 109 -7.48 10.78 16.97
N PRO A 110 -7.65 9.72 17.80
CA PRO A 110 -7.24 9.77 19.20
C PRO A 110 -5.73 9.96 19.43
N HIS A 111 -4.93 9.70 18.41
CA HIS A 111 -3.47 9.78 18.46
C HIS A 111 -2.93 11.09 17.85
N MET A 112 -3.80 11.93 17.31
CA MET A 112 -3.40 13.22 16.74
C MET A 112 -3.47 14.31 17.80
N PRO A 113 -2.45 15.20 17.88
CA PRO A 113 -2.52 16.31 18.82
C PRO A 113 -3.63 17.31 18.40
N PRO A 114 -4.56 17.66 19.29
CA PRO A 114 -5.53 18.70 19.00
C PRO A 114 -4.84 20.07 18.93
N ALA A 115 -5.30 20.93 18.01
CA ALA A 115 -4.92 22.33 18.04
C ALA A 115 -5.51 23.02 19.29
N PRO A 116 -4.89 24.09 19.81
CA PRO A 116 -5.44 24.83 20.94
C PRO A 116 -6.91 25.21 20.72
N GLY A 117 -7.79 24.77 21.61
CA GLY A 117 -9.24 25.01 21.53
C GLY A 117 -10.02 24.11 20.56
N GLN A 118 -9.39 23.14 19.90
CA GLN A 118 -10.05 22.21 19.00
C GLN A 118 -10.61 21.00 19.77
N LEU A 119 -11.87 20.62 19.47
CA LEU A 119 -12.46 19.39 20.00
C LEU A 119 -11.87 18.17 19.26
N PHE A 120 -11.73 17.05 19.94
CA PHE A 120 -11.24 15.79 19.33
C PHE A 120 -12.07 15.36 18.12
N ALA A 121 -13.38 15.62 18.12
CA ALA A 121 -14.26 15.31 17.01
C ALA A 121 -13.92 16.07 15.70
N ASP A 122 -13.33 17.27 15.84
CA ASP A 122 -13.02 18.17 14.73
C ASP A 122 -11.59 18.01 14.21
N ILE A 123 -10.79 17.09 14.80
CA ILE A 123 -9.45 16.83 14.32
C ILE A 123 -9.54 16.19 12.93
N ASP A 124 -9.08 16.89 11.91
CA ASP A 124 -8.83 16.27 10.61
C ASP A 124 -7.54 15.45 10.66
N VAL A 125 -7.56 14.28 10.01
CA VAL A 125 -6.38 13.44 9.84
C VAL A 125 -5.97 13.55 8.37
N PRO A 126 -4.97 14.37 8.04
CA PRO A 126 -4.56 14.57 6.66
C PRO A 126 -3.81 13.36 6.09
N GLY A 127 -3.53 13.40 4.79
CA GLY A 127 -2.72 12.38 4.11
C GLY A 127 -3.47 11.07 3.78
N ILE A 128 -4.77 10.96 4.07
CA ILE A 128 -5.59 9.77 3.79
C ILE A 128 -6.72 10.17 2.86
N ASP A 129 -6.73 9.65 1.64
CA ASP A 129 -7.80 9.94 0.68
C ASP A 129 -8.05 8.79 -0.32
N THR A 130 -9.11 8.96 -1.12
CA THR A 130 -9.36 8.05 -2.24
C THR A 130 -8.40 8.34 -3.40
N VAL A 131 -8.23 7.36 -4.27
CA VAL A 131 -7.32 7.44 -5.42
C VAL A 131 -7.56 8.71 -6.25
N GLU A 132 -8.83 9.04 -6.49
CA GLU A 132 -9.21 10.18 -7.35
C GLU A 132 -8.76 11.53 -6.78
N ARG A 133 -8.67 11.64 -5.45
CA ARG A 133 -8.25 12.86 -4.76
C ARG A 133 -6.75 12.96 -4.55
N TYR A 134 -6.05 11.85 -4.70
CA TYR A 134 -4.60 11.78 -4.46
C TYR A 134 -3.75 12.23 -5.67
N GLN A 135 -4.36 12.92 -6.64
CA GLN A 135 -3.66 13.39 -7.84
C GLN A 135 -2.70 14.54 -7.52
N GLY A 136 -1.45 14.43 -7.97
CA GLY A 136 -0.47 15.53 -8.00
C GLY A 136 0.48 15.61 -6.79
N SER A 137 0.27 14.91 -5.69
CA SER A 137 1.12 15.01 -4.51
C SER A 137 1.97 13.75 -4.29
N GLU A 138 3.27 13.95 -4.06
CA GLU A 138 4.24 12.88 -3.79
C GLU A 138 4.47 12.73 -2.28
N ARG A 139 4.80 11.52 -1.82
CA ARG A 139 5.08 11.18 -0.43
C ARG A 139 6.30 10.28 -0.33
N ASP A 140 6.99 10.38 0.78
CA ASP A 140 8.13 9.47 1.06
C ASP A 140 7.63 8.03 1.19
N VAL A 141 6.55 7.81 1.90
CA VAL A 141 5.89 6.51 2.09
C VAL A 141 4.46 6.56 1.60
N MET A 142 4.11 5.68 0.67
CA MET A 142 2.74 5.46 0.23
C MET A 142 2.21 4.14 0.75
N ILE A 143 1.04 4.18 1.38
CA ILE A 143 0.32 3.00 1.85
C ILE A 143 -0.94 2.84 1.00
N VAL A 144 -1.17 1.64 0.50
CA VAL A 144 -2.37 1.25 -0.26
C VAL A 144 -3.13 0.21 0.55
N SER A 145 -4.37 0.49 0.94
CA SER A 145 -5.28 -0.51 1.50
C SER A 145 -6.22 -0.99 0.40
N ALA A 146 -6.20 -2.29 0.09
CA ALA A 146 -7.11 -2.88 -0.88
C ALA A 146 -8.54 -2.88 -0.40
N THR A 147 -8.73 -2.95 0.92
CA THR A 147 -10.01 -2.84 1.63
C THR A 147 -10.92 -4.04 1.42
N GLU A 148 -11.22 -4.40 0.18
CA GLU A 148 -12.14 -5.48 -0.14
C GLU A 148 -11.52 -6.84 0.15
N SER A 149 -12.29 -7.73 0.79
CA SER A 149 -11.86 -9.09 1.10
C SER A 149 -13.00 -10.12 0.98
N ASP A 150 -14.27 -9.69 1.01
CA ASP A 150 -15.43 -10.56 0.73
C ASP A 150 -15.38 -11.00 -0.74
N PRO A 151 -15.30 -12.34 -1.04
CA PRO A 151 -15.14 -12.81 -2.41
C PRO A 151 -16.30 -12.45 -3.33
N ASN A 152 -17.52 -12.37 -2.79
CA ASN A 152 -18.71 -12.01 -3.58
C ASN A 152 -18.72 -10.51 -3.88
N TYR A 153 -18.29 -9.70 -2.92
CA TYR A 153 -18.16 -8.26 -3.11
C TYR A 153 -17.05 -7.92 -4.12
N ILE A 154 -15.88 -8.57 -4.02
CA ILE A 154 -14.80 -8.45 -5.00
C ILE A 154 -15.31 -8.76 -6.41
N ARG A 155 -16.06 -9.85 -6.60
CA ARG A 155 -16.63 -10.24 -7.90
C ARG A 155 -17.60 -9.19 -8.46
N GLN A 156 -18.39 -8.55 -7.62
CA GLN A 156 -19.33 -7.50 -8.03
C GLN A 156 -18.61 -6.20 -8.41
N ASN A 157 -17.43 -5.95 -7.84
CA ASN A 157 -16.66 -4.70 -7.99
C ASN A 157 -15.33 -4.89 -8.71
N GLU A 158 -15.11 -6.03 -9.39
CA GLU A 158 -13.81 -6.39 -9.97
C GLU A 158 -13.25 -5.31 -10.91
N GLN A 159 -14.10 -4.68 -11.73
CA GLN A 159 -13.69 -3.59 -12.63
C GLN A 159 -13.15 -2.38 -11.89
N PHE A 160 -13.72 -2.09 -10.71
CA PHE A 160 -13.31 -0.98 -9.89
C PHE A 160 -12.03 -1.29 -9.11
N LEU A 161 -11.98 -2.45 -8.45
CA LEU A 161 -10.85 -2.84 -7.60
C LEU A 161 -9.57 -3.06 -8.41
N PHE A 162 -9.69 -3.74 -9.56
CA PHE A 162 -8.54 -4.09 -10.40
C PHE A 162 -8.24 -3.04 -11.48
N ASP A 163 -8.84 -1.85 -11.46
CA ASP A 163 -8.42 -0.79 -12.40
C ASP A 163 -6.96 -0.42 -12.15
N VAL A 164 -6.09 -0.85 -13.05
CA VAL A 164 -4.64 -0.65 -12.97
C VAL A 164 -4.25 0.82 -12.87
N ARG A 165 -5.06 1.73 -13.41
CA ARG A 165 -4.81 3.18 -13.34
C ARG A 165 -4.87 3.68 -11.91
N ARG A 166 -5.74 3.10 -11.07
CA ARG A 166 -5.85 3.44 -9.64
C ARG A 166 -4.61 2.99 -8.86
N LEU A 167 -4.20 1.76 -9.07
CA LEU A 167 -2.97 1.23 -8.49
C LEU A 167 -1.76 2.07 -8.93
N ASN A 168 -1.67 2.40 -10.22
CA ASN A 168 -0.61 3.24 -10.76
C ASN A 168 -0.54 4.61 -10.10
N VAL A 169 -1.68 5.29 -9.90
CA VAL A 169 -1.70 6.61 -9.23
C VAL A 169 -1.08 6.51 -7.84
N ALA A 170 -1.49 5.50 -7.06
CA ALA A 170 -0.97 5.31 -5.71
C ALA A 170 0.53 5.01 -5.70
N LEU A 171 0.96 4.04 -6.51
CA LEU A 171 2.35 3.58 -6.56
C LEU A 171 3.30 4.66 -7.09
N SER A 172 2.91 5.37 -8.16
CA SER A 172 3.75 6.40 -8.78
C SER A 172 3.98 7.65 -7.91
N ARG A 173 3.31 7.76 -6.75
CA ARG A 173 3.46 8.87 -5.79
C ARG A 173 4.50 8.61 -4.71
N ALA A 174 5.00 7.38 -4.60
CA ALA A 174 5.98 7.03 -3.60
C ALA A 174 7.40 7.46 -4.00
N LYS A 175 8.08 8.19 -3.11
CA LYS A 175 9.49 8.55 -3.29
C LYS A 175 10.43 7.46 -2.79
N HIS A 176 10.11 6.82 -1.66
CA HIS A 176 11.02 5.87 -1.02
C HIS A 176 10.42 4.49 -0.81
N LYS A 177 9.14 4.42 -0.43
CA LYS A 177 8.52 3.17 -0.04
C LYS A 177 7.05 3.08 -0.44
N VAL A 178 6.66 1.90 -0.89
CA VAL A 178 5.26 1.50 -1.07
C VAL A 178 4.95 0.34 -0.14
N ILE A 179 3.85 0.44 0.58
CA ILE A 179 3.29 -0.62 1.42
C ILE A 179 1.88 -0.92 0.91
N VAL A 180 1.67 -2.12 0.40
CA VAL A 180 0.34 -2.61 -0.02
C VAL A 180 -0.19 -3.53 1.06
N VAL A 181 -1.40 -3.28 1.53
CA VAL A 181 -2.14 -4.15 2.46
C VAL A 181 -3.31 -4.75 1.69
N ALA A 182 -3.37 -6.07 1.63
CA ALA A 182 -4.38 -6.76 0.83
C ALA A 182 -4.71 -8.16 1.37
N SER A 183 -5.98 -8.55 1.24
CA SER A 183 -6.42 -9.91 1.51
C SER A 183 -5.89 -10.88 0.46
N THR A 184 -5.65 -12.14 0.86
CA THR A 184 -5.39 -13.25 -0.06
C THR A 184 -6.50 -13.41 -1.09
N GLN A 185 -7.74 -13.05 -0.77
CA GLN A 185 -8.86 -13.06 -1.71
C GLN A 185 -8.65 -12.11 -2.91
N VAL A 186 -8.02 -10.96 -2.69
CA VAL A 186 -7.62 -10.03 -3.77
C VAL A 186 -6.43 -10.57 -4.54
N LEU A 187 -5.41 -11.06 -3.83
CA LEU A 187 -4.15 -11.52 -4.43
C LEU A 187 -4.32 -12.79 -5.26
N ASP A 188 -5.28 -13.65 -4.93
CA ASP A 188 -5.56 -14.91 -5.62
C ASP A 188 -6.77 -14.82 -6.57
N TYR A 189 -7.35 -13.63 -6.73
CA TYR A 189 -8.54 -13.45 -7.54
C TYR A 189 -8.32 -13.90 -8.99
N ILE A 190 -9.33 -14.59 -9.53
CA ILE A 190 -9.41 -15.01 -10.94
C ILE A 190 -10.65 -14.37 -11.53
N ALA A 191 -10.45 -13.39 -12.41
CA ALA A 191 -11.54 -12.72 -13.10
C ALA A 191 -12.07 -13.56 -14.26
N SER A 192 -13.36 -13.39 -14.56
CA SER A 192 -14.00 -14.01 -15.71
C SER A 192 -13.69 -13.27 -17.02
N ASP A 193 -13.51 -11.96 -16.96
CA ASP A 193 -13.15 -11.12 -18.10
C ASP A 193 -11.64 -11.08 -18.30
N ALA A 194 -11.17 -11.33 -19.53
CA ALA A 194 -9.74 -11.39 -19.85
C ALA A 194 -8.99 -10.07 -19.60
N ARG A 195 -9.65 -8.91 -19.75
CA ARG A 195 -9.02 -7.60 -19.50
C ARG A 195 -8.88 -7.36 -18.01
N ILE A 196 -9.92 -7.70 -17.23
CA ILE A 196 -9.86 -7.61 -15.77
C ILE A 196 -8.83 -8.60 -15.25
N GLN A 197 -8.76 -9.80 -15.80
CA GLN A 197 -7.76 -10.80 -15.45
C GLN A 197 -6.33 -10.28 -15.65
N LEU A 198 -6.07 -9.58 -16.75
CA LEU A 198 -4.76 -8.97 -17.01
C LEU A 198 -4.39 -7.95 -15.91
N HIS A 199 -5.35 -7.14 -15.46
CA HIS A 199 -5.13 -6.18 -14.39
C HIS A 199 -4.98 -6.87 -13.01
N ALA A 200 -5.79 -7.89 -12.72
CA ALA A 200 -5.68 -8.68 -11.50
C ALA A 200 -4.32 -9.40 -11.39
N GLN A 201 -3.72 -9.79 -12.53
CA GLN A 201 -2.38 -10.38 -12.55
C GLN A 201 -1.31 -9.48 -11.94
N SER A 202 -1.42 -8.15 -12.06
CA SER A 202 -0.45 -7.24 -11.44
C SER A 202 -0.38 -7.40 -9.92
N TRP A 203 -1.50 -7.69 -9.25
CA TRP A 203 -1.54 -7.97 -7.80
C TRP A 203 -0.87 -9.32 -7.47
N LYS A 204 -1.09 -10.36 -8.29
CA LYS A 204 -0.40 -11.65 -8.15
C LYS A 204 1.10 -11.50 -8.35
N HIS A 205 1.50 -10.77 -9.40
CA HIS A 205 2.91 -10.52 -9.71
C HIS A 205 3.57 -9.71 -8.61
N TYR A 206 2.87 -8.70 -8.02
CA TYR A 206 3.40 -7.95 -6.88
C TYR A 206 3.84 -8.86 -5.74
N ARG A 207 3.05 -9.91 -5.45
CA ARG A 207 3.40 -10.94 -4.45
C ARG A 207 4.46 -11.91 -4.94
N GLN A 208 4.32 -12.45 -6.16
CA GLN A 208 5.09 -13.60 -6.63
C GLN A 208 6.46 -13.24 -7.17
N HIS A 209 6.60 -12.04 -7.74
CA HIS A 209 7.79 -11.63 -8.45
C HIS A 209 8.47 -10.39 -7.85
N TRP A 210 7.75 -9.57 -7.09
CA TRP A 210 8.29 -8.31 -6.59
C TRP A 210 8.49 -8.28 -5.09
N CYS A 211 7.57 -8.84 -4.29
CA CYS A 211 7.68 -8.97 -2.84
C CYS A 211 7.88 -10.43 -2.46
N THR A 212 9.08 -10.96 -2.74
CA THR A 212 9.39 -12.40 -2.62
C THR A 212 9.96 -12.81 -1.27
N GLU A 213 10.58 -11.89 -0.54
CA GLU A 213 11.19 -12.17 0.77
C GLU A 213 10.17 -12.07 1.90
N ILE A 214 10.07 -13.09 2.74
CA ILE A 214 9.24 -13.06 3.95
C ILE A 214 10.02 -12.39 5.05
N LEU A 215 9.55 -11.21 5.48
CA LEU A 215 10.17 -10.41 6.54
C LEU A 215 9.57 -10.70 7.91
N TRP A 216 8.32 -11.08 7.94
CA TRP A 216 7.60 -11.47 9.15
C TRP A 216 6.33 -12.24 8.79
N GLU A 217 5.94 -13.17 9.64
CA GLU A 217 4.64 -13.83 9.59
C GLU A 217 4.16 -14.19 10.99
N GLY A 218 2.85 -14.20 11.19
CA GLY A 218 2.24 -14.52 12.47
C GLY A 218 0.76 -14.13 12.55
N GLU A 219 0.20 -14.25 13.73
CA GLU A 219 -1.15 -13.78 14.01
C GLU A 219 -1.16 -12.30 14.40
N PHE A 220 -2.12 -11.57 13.85
CA PHE A 220 -2.40 -10.18 14.20
C PHE A 220 -3.92 -9.96 14.16
N GLY A 221 -4.50 -9.47 15.24
CA GLY A 221 -5.95 -9.19 15.31
C GLY A 221 -6.87 -10.38 14.99
N GLY A 222 -6.43 -11.61 15.29
CA GLY A 222 -7.19 -12.83 15.02
C GLY A 222 -7.08 -13.37 13.59
N HIS A 223 -6.20 -12.80 12.78
CA HIS A 223 -5.97 -13.22 11.40
C HIS A 223 -4.49 -13.56 11.18
N PHE A 224 -4.23 -14.51 10.29
CA PHE A 224 -2.87 -14.77 9.83
C PHE A 224 -2.42 -13.65 8.89
N VAL A 225 -1.23 -13.12 9.14
CA VAL A 225 -0.63 -12.04 8.37
C VAL A 225 0.79 -12.41 8.00
N ARG A 226 1.19 -12.04 6.79
CA ARG A 226 2.56 -12.16 6.31
C ARG A 226 3.01 -10.84 5.69
N VAL A 227 4.18 -10.37 6.12
CA VAL A 227 4.85 -9.20 5.53
C VAL A 227 5.93 -9.70 4.60
N ARG A 228 5.83 -9.27 3.34
CA ARG A 228 6.82 -9.58 2.31
C ARG A 228 7.52 -8.32 1.84
N GLY A 229 8.80 -8.42 1.53
CA GLY A 229 9.61 -7.36 0.99
C GLY A 229 10.14 -7.67 -0.41
N GLY A 230 10.32 -6.62 -1.18
CA GLY A 230 11.06 -6.66 -2.45
C GLY A 230 12.22 -5.66 -2.39
N ASN A 231 13.43 -6.14 -2.73
CA ASN A 231 14.61 -5.32 -2.89
C ASN A 231 15.36 -5.69 -4.20
N ARG A 232 16.39 -4.91 -4.55
CA ARG A 232 17.18 -5.14 -5.77
C ARG A 232 17.86 -6.50 -5.83
N ALA A 233 18.27 -7.04 -4.69
CA ALA A 233 19.05 -8.29 -4.64
C ALA A 233 18.19 -9.52 -4.96
N SER A 234 16.90 -9.50 -4.61
CA SER A 234 15.98 -10.60 -4.88
C SER A 234 15.48 -10.68 -6.33
N ASN A 235 15.67 -9.61 -7.13
CA ASN A 235 15.09 -9.50 -8.48
C ASN A 235 16.13 -9.50 -9.61
N GLU A 236 17.39 -9.82 -9.35
CA GLU A 236 18.43 -9.86 -10.40
C GLU A 236 18.32 -11.07 -11.35
N ASN A 237 17.27 -11.87 -11.25
CA ASN A 237 17.03 -12.96 -12.22
C ASN A 237 15.58 -13.04 -12.72
N PRO A 238 15.14 -12.14 -13.58
CA PRO A 238 14.01 -12.39 -14.45
C PRO A 238 14.53 -12.53 -15.88
N ARG A 239 14.65 -13.77 -16.33
CA ARG A 239 14.67 -14.23 -17.73
C ARG A 239 15.15 -13.20 -18.76
N ALA A 240 16.42 -13.37 -19.16
CA ALA A 240 16.92 -12.92 -20.46
C ALA A 240 16.02 -13.44 -21.59
#